data_50aa3b1f3e9aeecca0414f83dde2ac56
#
_entry.id   50aa3b1f3e9aeecca0414f83dde2ac56
#
_cell.length_a   1.000
_cell.length_b   1.000
_cell.length_c   1.000
_cell.angle_alpha   90.00
_cell.angle_beta   90.00
_cell.angle_gamma   90.00
#
_symmetry.space_group_name_H-M   'P 1'
#
loop_
_entity.id
_entity.type
_entity.pdbx_description
1 polymer ?
#
loop_
_entity_poly.entity_id
_entity_poly.type
_entity_poly.pdbx_seq_one_letter_code
_entity_poly.pdbx_strand_id
1 'polypeptide(L)'
;KNGTRVPVLTAEQAVAYIPNHATVGILGAGGGICEATKVIDALAKRHRITGEPNQLTYYHATGLGDRGDRGMSPLAQAGMVKRVIGGHWGQSPRLAEMAERNEIEAYNFPQGMISQLLRASAAGQPGLLSHVGLGTFIDPRQKGGRLNDCTKEELVRLMEIQGEEYLFYPAIPLDVAIIRGTTADTEGYVSMEDEVTTLDALAMAQSAHNNGGLVICQVQRVVAARTIHPKQVKIPGYCVDILVEVPDQPQMYQAPVDRFISGDFRKDTGDVTPLPLNERKVIARRALMEVTPGDVGNVGVGIADGIGIVAREEGVGEQFTLTVETGPIGGATA
;
A
#
# COMPACT_ATOMS: atom_id res chain seq x y z
N LYS A 1 -26.41 -9.57 1.41
CA LYS A 1 -25.90 -10.01 0.07
C LYS A 1 -25.59 -11.53 0.01
N ASN A 2 -26.15 -12.37 0.86
CA ASN A 2 -25.90 -13.82 0.80
C ASN A 2 -26.40 -14.41 -0.53
N GLY A 3 -25.49 -14.93 -1.36
CA GLY A 3 -25.77 -15.58 -2.63
C GLY A 3 -25.97 -14.66 -3.84
N THR A 4 -25.71 -13.36 -3.70
CA THR A 4 -25.77 -12.42 -4.85
C THR A 4 -24.44 -12.42 -5.57
N ARG A 5 -24.43 -12.66 -6.87
CA ARG A 5 -23.23 -12.58 -7.71
C ARG A 5 -22.71 -11.16 -7.74
N VAL A 6 -21.41 -11.01 -7.53
CA VAL A 6 -20.70 -9.74 -7.73
C VAL A 6 -20.48 -9.53 -9.24
N PRO A 7 -20.83 -8.36 -9.80
CA PRO A 7 -20.59 -8.10 -11.22
C PRO A 7 -19.10 -8.11 -11.55
N VAL A 8 -18.75 -8.78 -12.66
CA VAL A 8 -17.43 -8.73 -13.27
C VAL A 8 -17.50 -7.72 -14.41
N LEU A 9 -16.76 -6.62 -14.28
CA LEU A 9 -16.78 -5.50 -15.22
C LEU A 9 -15.38 -5.27 -15.80
N THR A 10 -15.32 -4.56 -16.94
CA THR A 10 -14.03 -4.02 -17.38
C THR A 10 -13.56 -2.90 -16.42
N ALA A 11 -12.28 -2.57 -16.46
CA ALA A 11 -11.75 -1.47 -15.63
C ALA A 11 -12.46 -0.14 -15.94
N GLU A 12 -12.73 0.15 -17.23
CA GLU A 12 -13.45 1.35 -17.66
C GLU A 12 -14.89 1.39 -17.14
N GLN A 13 -15.58 0.26 -17.13
CA GLN A 13 -16.94 0.16 -16.58
C GLN A 13 -16.92 0.34 -15.06
N ALA A 14 -15.96 -0.27 -14.38
CA ALA A 14 -15.84 -0.19 -12.93
C ALA A 14 -15.58 1.24 -12.44
N VAL A 15 -14.65 1.96 -13.07
CA VAL A 15 -14.31 3.32 -12.67
C VAL A 15 -15.43 4.33 -12.97
N ALA A 16 -16.41 3.99 -13.82
CA ALA A 16 -17.59 4.83 -14.09
C ALA A 16 -18.43 5.08 -12.83
N TYR A 17 -18.37 4.18 -11.85
CA TYR A 17 -19.08 4.32 -10.58
C TYR A 17 -18.39 5.23 -9.55
N ILE A 18 -17.16 5.68 -9.80
CA ILE A 18 -16.44 6.56 -8.88
C ILE A 18 -16.96 7.99 -9.04
N PRO A 19 -17.59 8.57 -8.00
CA PRO A 19 -18.15 9.91 -8.08
C PRO A 19 -17.10 11.01 -7.93
N ASN A 20 -17.45 12.23 -8.28
CA ASN A 20 -16.67 13.43 -7.97
C ASN A 20 -16.58 13.62 -6.45
N HIS A 21 -15.51 14.25 -6.00
CA HIS A 21 -15.23 14.55 -4.58
C HIS A 21 -15.03 13.33 -3.66
N ALA A 22 -14.96 12.11 -4.22
CA ALA A 22 -14.79 10.91 -3.43
C ALA A 22 -13.44 10.85 -2.71
N THR A 23 -13.45 10.27 -1.51
CA THR A 23 -12.24 9.80 -0.84
C THR A 23 -11.95 8.38 -1.29
N VAL A 24 -10.87 8.21 -2.04
CA VAL A 24 -10.47 6.97 -2.69
C VAL A 24 -9.28 6.36 -1.98
N GLY A 25 -9.49 5.25 -1.29
CA GLY A 25 -8.41 4.41 -0.77
C GLY A 25 -7.78 3.60 -1.90
N ILE A 26 -6.47 3.64 -2.04
CA ILE A 26 -5.75 2.89 -3.09
C ILE A 26 -4.74 1.97 -2.41
N LEU A 27 -4.94 0.67 -2.62
CA LEU A 27 -4.04 -0.37 -2.12
C LEU A 27 -2.80 -0.47 -3.00
N GLY A 28 -1.65 -0.66 -2.38
CA GLY A 28 -0.42 -0.98 -3.08
C GLY A 28 0.83 -0.60 -2.31
N ALA A 29 1.98 -1.04 -2.84
CA ALA A 29 3.31 -0.63 -2.42
C ALA A 29 4.23 -0.50 -3.62
N GLY A 30 5.36 0.17 -3.45
CA GLY A 30 6.30 0.46 -4.54
C GLY A 30 6.68 -0.77 -5.35
N GLY A 31 6.88 -0.58 -6.65
CA GLY A 31 7.19 -1.67 -7.58
C GLY A 31 5.97 -2.45 -8.09
N GLY A 32 4.75 -2.00 -7.81
CA GLY A 32 3.50 -2.62 -8.27
C GLY A 32 2.94 -3.70 -7.35
N ILE A 33 3.47 -3.81 -6.12
CA ILE A 33 2.97 -4.78 -5.14
C ILE A 33 1.51 -4.46 -4.81
N CYS A 34 0.61 -5.41 -5.03
CA CYS A 34 -0.84 -5.28 -4.79
C CYS A 34 -1.50 -4.06 -5.45
N GLU A 35 -0.89 -3.45 -6.46
CA GLU A 35 -1.48 -2.32 -7.17
C GLU A 35 -2.48 -2.79 -8.24
N ALA A 36 -3.69 -2.27 -8.19
CA ALA A 36 -4.74 -2.50 -9.18
C ALA A 36 -4.50 -1.66 -10.44
N THR A 37 -3.41 -1.93 -11.15
CA THR A 37 -2.86 -1.09 -12.23
C THR A 37 -3.86 -0.77 -13.33
N LYS A 38 -4.65 -1.75 -13.78
CA LYS A 38 -5.66 -1.54 -14.85
C LYS A 38 -6.79 -0.63 -14.39
N VAL A 39 -7.21 -0.73 -13.13
CA VAL A 39 -8.23 0.15 -12.55
C VAL A 39 -7.69 1.57 -12.41
N ILE A 40 -6.45 1.73 -11.92
CA ILE A 40 -5.77 3.03 -11.79
C ILE A 40 -5.63 3.71 -13.17
N ASP A 41 -5.17 2.98 -14.18
CA ASP A 41 -5.01 3.48 -15.54
C ASP A 41 -6.35 3.90 -16.16
N ALA A 42 -7.40 3.09 -15.96
CA ALA A 42 -8.74 3.39 -16.44
C ALA A 42 -9.32 4.64 -15.76
N LEU A 43 -9.08 4.82 -14.46
CA LEU A 43 -9.50 5.99 -13.70
C LEU A 43 -8.82 7.27 -14.25
N ALA A 44 -7.49 7.20 -14.46
CA ALA A 44 -6.73 8.29 -15.05
C ALA A 44 -7.20 8.64 -16.47
N LYS A 45 -7.49 7.60 -17.28
CA LYS A 45 -7.99 7.75 -18.65
C LYS A 45 -9.38 8.39 -18.68
N ARG A 46 -10.29 7.95 -17.79
CA ARG A 46 -11.64 8.52 -17.68
C ARG A 46 -11.57 10.03 -17.42
N HIS A 47 -10.81 10.47 -16.42
CA HIS A 47 -10.67 11.90 -16.13
C HIS A 47 -10.13 12.67 -17.33
N ARG A 48 -9.10 12.15 -18.00
CA ARG A 48 -8.48 12.82 -19.17
C ARG A 48 -9.47 13.04 -20.31
N ILE A 49 -10.42 12.11 -20.50
CA ILE A 49 -11.39 12.16 -21.61
C ILE A 49 -12.62 12.99 -21.23
N THR A 50 -13.10 12.87 -19.99
CA THR A 50 -14.41 13.39 -19.58
C THR A 50 -14.33 14.57 -18.60
N GLY A 51 -13.16 14.83 -18.00
CA GLY A 51 -13.00 15.73 -16.86
C GLY A 51 -13.55 15.17 -15.54
N GLU A 52 -14.00 13.90 -15.53
CA GLU A 52 -14.55 13.22 -14.36
C GLU A 52 -13.86 11.87 -14.10
N PRO A 53 -13.81 11.42 -12.83
CA PRO A 53 -14.17 12.15 -11.62
C PRO A 53 -13.17 13.28 -11.33
N ASN A 54 -13.62 14.30 -10.62
CA ASN A 54 -12.81 15.43 -10.23
C ASN A 54 -12.76 15.63 -8.71
N GLN A 55 -11.81 16.44 -8.25
CA GLN A 55 -11.66 16.83 -6.83
C GLN A 55 -11.57 15.64 -5.86
N LEU A 56 -10.89 14.58 -6.25
CA LEU A 56 -10.71 13.39 -5.43
C LEU A 56 -9.73 13.62 -4.27
N THR A 57 -10.00 12.95 -3.16
CA THR A 57 -9.04 12.76 -2.07
C THR A 57 -8.44 11.37 -2.18
N TYR A 58 -7.14 11.24 -2.35
CA TYR A 58 -6.46 9.94 -2.31
C TYR A 58 -5.95 9.63 -0.92
N TYR A 59 -6.14 8.37 -0.49
CA TYR A 59 -5.71 7.87 0.79
C TYR A 59 -4.91 6.56 0.62
N HIS A 60 -3.64 6.57 1.02
CA HIS A 60 -2.77 5.41 0.85
C HIS A 60 -1.69 5.35 1.94
N ALA A 61 -1.38 4.15 2.44
CA ALA A 61 -0.38 3.97 3.49
C ALA A 61 1.04 4.05 2.92
N THR A 62 1.35 3.24 1.91
CA THR A 62 2.69 3.19 1.32
C THR A 62 2.75 4.01 0.03
N GLY A 63 3.95 4.25 -0.50
CA GLY A 63 4.10 4.84 -1.83
C GLY A 63 3.74 3.83 -2.92
N LEU A 64 2.93 4.25 -3.89
CA LEU A 64 2.56 3.48 -5.05
C LEU A 64 3.30 4.01 -6.28
N GLY A 65 3.87 3.10 -7.07
CA GLY A 65 4.57 3.46 -8.30
C GLY A 65 6.01 2.94 -8.37
N ASP A 66 6.74 3.45 -9.35
CA ASP A 66 8.11 3.04 -9.70
C ASP A 66 9.11 4.21 -9.70
N ARG A 67 8.78 5.31 -9.06
CA ARG A 67 9.50 6.60 -9.13
C ARG A 67 9.46 7.23 -10.52
N GLY A 68 8.53 6.81 -11.36
CA GLY A 68 8.32 7.25 -12.73
C GLY A 68 6.85 7.50 -13.04
N ASP A 69 6.40 6.89 -14.11
CA ASP A 69 5.07 7.13 -14.69
C ASP A 69 3.98 6.14 -14.24
N ARG A 70 4.30 5.15 -13.39
CA ARG A 70 3.37 4.14 -12.90
C ARG A 70 2.79 4.48 -11.53
N GLY A 71 1.94 3.58 -11.02
CA GLY A 71 1.27 3.74 -9.74
C GLY A 71 0.30 4.90 -9.74
N MET A 72 0.48 5.85 -8.86
CA MET A 72 -0.40 7.04 -8.77
C MET A 72 0.02 8.20 -9.68
N SER A 73 1.19 8.13 -10.34
CA SER A 73 1.63 9.20 -11.25
C SER A 73 0.62 9.51 -12.37
N PRO A 74 -0.09 8.54 -12.99
CA PRO A 74 -1.13 8.83 -13.99
C PRO A 74 -2.34 9.59 -13.43
N LEU A 75 -2.58 9.53 -12.12
CA LEU A 75 -3.68 10.22 -11.43
C LEU A 75 -3.36 11.69 -11.14
N ALA A 76 -2.10 12.11 -11.28
CA ALA A 76 -1.65 13.49 -11.07
C ALA A 76 -2.08 14.40 -12.21
N GLN A 77 -3.39 14.67 -12.28
CA GLN A 77 -4.00 15.50 -13.33
C GLN A 77 -4.70 16.71 -12.70
N ALA A 78 -4.56 17.87 -13.34
CA ALA A 78 -5.22 19.10 -12.89
C ALA A 78 -6.74 18.91 -12.79
N GLY A 79 -7.33 19.35 -11.69
CA GLY A 79 -8.76 19.19 -11.43
C GLY A 79 -9.19 17.80 -10.93
N MET A 80 -8.43 16.76 -11.18
CA MET A 80 -8.72 15.41 -10.70
C MET A 80 -8.46 15.28 -9.20
N VAL A 81 -7.32 15.78 -8.74
CA VAL A 81 -6.87 15.65 -7.36
C VAL A 81 -7.17 16.93 -6.60
N LYS A 82 -7.83 16.82 -5.46
CA LYS A 82 -7.98 17.87 -4.47
C LYS A 82 -6.95 17.70 -3.35
N ARG A 83 -6.84 16.48 -2.84
CA ARG A 83 -6.09 16.17 -1.62
C ARG A 83 -5.42 14.81 -1.73
N VAL A 84 -4.24 14.69 -1.13
CA VAL A 84 -3.61 13.39 -0.89
C VAL A 84 -3.21 13.29 0.57
N ILE A 85 -3.61 12.21 1.22
CA ILE A 85 -3.17 11.80 2.55
C ILE A 85 -2.38 10.51 2.39
N GLY A 86 -1.06 10.61 2.39
CA GLY A 86 -0.18 9.49 2.11
C GLY A 86 0.93 9.32 3.14
N GLY A 87 1.40 8.09 3.28
CA GLY A 87 2.54 7.79 4.14
C GLY A 87 3.90 7.89 3.43
N HIS A 88 3.89 7.89 2.09
CA HIS A 88 5.11 8.01 1.29
C HIS A 88 4.80 8.58 -0.10
N TRP A 89 5.58 9.56 -0.54
CA TRP A 89 5.35 10.32 -1.77
C TRP A 89 6.32 10.00 -2.91
N GLY A 90 7.52 9.52 -2.57
CA GLY A 90 8.63 9.39 -3.52
C GLY A 90 8.44 8.40 -4.65
N GLN A 91 7.43 7.50 -4.58
CA GLN A 91 7.15 6.55 -5.66
C GLN A 91 6.32 7.16 -6.81
N SER A 92 5.63 8.28 -6.54
CA SER A 92 4.77 8.97 -7.51
C SER A 92 5.20 10.44 -7.66
N PRO A 93 6.30 10.71 -8.37
CA PRO A 93 6.93 12.04 -8.42
C PRO A 93 5.99 13.12 -8.95
N ARG A 94 5.08 12.80 -9.89
CA ARG A 94 4.13 13.78 -10.43
C ARG A 94 3.15 14.31 -9.38
N LEU A 95 2.70 13.49 -8.42
CA LEU A 95 1.89 13.95 -7.29
C LEU A 95 2.72 14.80 -6.33
N ALA A 96 3.97 14.42 -6.07
CA ALA A 96 4.87 15.21 -5.25
C ALA A 96 5.11 16.61 -5.85
N GLU A 97 5.32 16.70 -7.17
CA GLU A 97 5.45 17.97 -7.90
C GLU A 97 4.20 18.86 -7.76
N MET A 98 2.98 18.28 -7.86
CA MET A 98 1.74 19.05 -7.64
C MET A 98 1.66 19.59 -6.22
N ALA A 99 2.08 18.80 -5.23
CA ALA A 99 2.13 19.24 -3.83
C ALA A 99 3.15 20.36 -3.64
N GLU A 100 4.35 20.26 -4.21
CA GLU A 100 5.41 21.28 -4.16
C GLU A 100 4.97 22.61 -4.81
N ARG A 101 4.16 22.55 -5.88
CA ARG A 101 3.59 23.72 -6.55
C ARG A 101 2.34 24.29 -5.87
N ASN A 102 1.93 23.74 -4.72
CA ASN A 102 0.68 24.14 -4.04
C ASN A 102 -0.60 23.96 -4.89
N GLU A 103 -0.61 23.00 -5.81
CA GLU A 103 -1.76 22.72 -6.66
C GLU A 103 -2.79 21.82 -5.98
N ILE A 104 -2.37 21.03 -4.97
CA ILE A 104 -3.19 20.09 -4.22
C ILE A 104 -2.89 20.18 -2.72
N GLU A 105 -3.88 19.88 -1.88
CA GLU A 105 -3.65 19.69 -0.46
C GLU A 105 -2.87 18.38 -0.21
N ALA A 106 -1.81 18.45 0.59
CA ALA A 106 -0.88 17.35 0.78
C ALA A 106 -0.55 17.10 2.25
N TYR A 107 -0.76 15.86 2.68
CA TYR A 107 -0.41 15.39 4.01
C TYR A 107 0.53 14.20 3.94
N ASN A 108 1.51 14.17 4.84
CA ASN A 108 2.31 12.98 5.07
C ASN A 108 2.06 12.48 6.50
N PHE A 109 1.42 11.32 6.61
CA PHE A 109 1.17 10.65 7.88
C PHE A 109 2.10 9.45 8.05
N PRO A 110 2.39 9.02 9.28
CA PRO A 110 3.14 7.77 9.48
C PRO A 110 2.40 6.60 8.84
N GLN A 111 3.09 5.77 8.04
CA GLN A 111 2.47 4.67 7.30
C GLN A 111 1.69 3.72 8.22
N GLY A 112 2.30 3.35 9.36
CA GLY A 112 1.64 2.48 10.33
C GLY A 112 0.39 3.10 10.94
N MET A 113 0.32 4.43 11.08
CA MET A 113 -0.90 5.10 11.53
C MET A 113 -2.00 5.04 10.48
N ILE A 114 -1.69 5.20 9.19
CA ILE A 114 -2.67 5.04 8.12
C ILE A 114 -3.23 3.61 8.12
N SER A 115 -2.38 2.59 8.21
CA SER A 115 -2.81 1.18 8.33
C SER A 115 -3.72 0.94 9.54
N GLN A 116 -3.42 1.54 10.68
CA GLN A 116 -4.26 1.43 11.87
C GLN A 116 -5.58 2.21 11.71
N LEU A 117 -5.54 3.39 11.09
CA LEU A 117 -6.73 4.21 10.83
C LEU A 117 -7.72 3.54 9.89
N LEU A 118 -7.26 2.76 8.92
CA LEU A 118 -8.15 1.94 8.08
C LEU A 118 -8.95 0.94 8.93
N ARG A 119 -8.30 0.30 9.90
CA ARG A 119 -8.97 -0.62 10.86
C ARG A 119 -9.92 0.13 11.78
N ALA A 120 -9.52 1.29 12.28
CA ALA A 120 -10.37 2.14 13.11
C ALA A 120 -11.62 2.60 12.35
N SER A 121 -11.45 3.06 11.11
CA SER A 121 -12.56 3.44 10.22
C SER A 121 -13.49 2.26 9.96
N ALA A 122 -12.95 1.08 9.66
CA ALA A 122 -13.72 -0.15 9.48
C ALA A 122 -14.53 -0.53 10.74
N ALA A 123 -13.99 -0.24 11.92
CA ALA A 123 -14.65 -0.50 13.22
C ALA A 123 -15.59 0.63 13.66
N GLY A 124 -15.77 1.69 12.86
CA GLY A 124 -16.60 2.85 13.23
C GLY A 124 -16.02 3.69 14.38
N GLN A 125 -14.72 3.59 14.62
CA GLN A 125 -14.05 4.41 15.62
C GLN A 125 -13.77 5.82 15.07
N PRO A 126 -13.80 6.86 15.92
CA PRO A 126 -13.58 8.23 15.48
C PRO A 126 -12.13 8.51 15.06
N GLY A 127 -11.19 7.67 15.43
CA GLY A 127 -9.76 7.81 15.18
C GLY A 127 -8.92 7.03 16.17
N LEU A 128 -7.64 7.34 16.22
CA LEU A 128 -6.66 6.69 17.06
C LEU A 128 -5.84 7.71 17.87
N LEU A 129 -5.52 7.32 19.10
CA LEU A 129 -4.54 8.01 19.95
C LEU A 129 -3.20 7.28 19.86
N SER A 130 -2.10 8.02 19.72
CA SER A 130 -0.77 7.45 19.65
C SER A 130 0.30 8.45 20.04
N HIS A 131 1.43 7.96 20.57
CA HIS A 131 2.65 8.75 20.76
C HIS A 131 3.44 8.93 19.43
N VAL A 132 3.11 8.12 18.40
CA VAL A 132 3.79 8.18 17.10
C VAL A 132 3.60 9.56 16.48
N GLY A 133 4.70 10.25 16.20
CA GLY A 133 4.68 11.58 15.59
C GLY A 133 4.90 12.74 16.58
N LEU A 134 4.80 12.53 17.89
CA LEU A 134 5.10 13.58 18.88
C LEU A 134 6.51 14.14 18.66
N GLY A 135 6.62 15.48 18.68
CA GLY A 135 7.88 16.20 18.47
C GLY A 135 8.43 16.17 17.04
N THR A 136 7.77 15.47 16.10
CA THR A 136 8.13 15.46 14.67
C THR A 136 7.28 16.46 13.88
N PHE A 137 7.48 16.55 12.56
CA PHE A 137 6.67 17.42 11.69
C PHE A 137 5.17 17.04 11.64
N ILE A 138 4.79 15.85 12.13
CA ILE A 138 3.39 15.43 12.29
C ILE A 138 2.74 16.10 13.51
N ASP A 139 3.53 16.49 14.51
CA ASP A 139 3.02 17.17 15.68
C ASP A 139 2.34 18.50 15.27
N PRO A 140 1.10 18.78 15.71
CA PRO A 140 0.39 20.04 15.38
C PRO A 140 1.17 21.30 15.75
N ARG A 141 1.97 21.24 16.81
CA ARG A 141 2.86 22.35 17.24
C ARG A 141 3.94 22.69 16.21
N GLN A 142 4.18 21.77 15.25
CA GLN A 142 5.10 21.97 14.13
C GLN A 142 4.27 22.23 12.85
N LYS A 143 3.91 21.19 12.11
CA LYS A 143 3.15 21.30 10.85
C LYS A 143 1.89 20.44 10.81
N GLY A 144 1.69 19.50 11.75
CA GLY A 144 0.53 18.60 11.77
C GLY A 144 0.45 17.69 10.54
N GLY A 145 1.60 17.33 9.95
CA GLY A 145 1.69 16.49 8.74
C GLY A 145 1.39 17.22 7.43
N ARG A 146 1.12 18.53 7.44
CA ARG A 146 0.89 19.34 6.23
C ARG A 146 2.22 19.58 5.50
N LEU A 147 2.24 19.29 4.20
CA LEU A 147 3.46 19.39 3.40
C LEU A 147 3.64 20.74 2.71
N ASN A 148 2.56 21.50 2.50
CA ASN A 148 2.59 22.71 1.70
C ASN A 148 1.63 23.80 2.25
N ASP A 149 1.70 25.00 1.66
CA ASP A 149 0.99 26.15 2.17
C ASP A 149 -0.50 26.19 1.82
N CYS A 150 -0.93 25.51 0.77
CA CYS A 150 -2.36 25.41 0.44
C CYS A 150 -3.12 24.45 1.37
N THR A 151 -2.41 23.55 2.06
CA THR A 151 -3.00 22.61 3.03
C THR A 151 -3.24 23.34 4.35
N LYS A 152 -4.49 23.70 4.63
CA LYS A 152 -4.86 24.50 5.81
C LYS A 152 -5.48 23.72 6.94
N GLU A 153 -6.27 22.69 6.63
CA GLU A 153 -7.00 21.93 7.64
C GLU A 153 -6.05 21.18 8.58
N GLU A 154 -6.30 21.27 9.88
CA GLU A 154 -5.57 20.51 10.89
C GLU A 154 -6.28 19.20 11.17
N LEU A 155 -5.75 18.11 10.61
CA LEU A 155 -6.30 16.77 10.82
C LEU A 155 -5.82 16.15 12.13
N VAL A 156 -4.54 16.30 12.46
CA VAL A 156 -3.95 15.73 13.67
C VAL A 156 -4.12 16.71 14.83
N ARG A 157 -4.49 16.21 16.01
CA ARG A 157 -4.72 17.02 17.22
C ARG A 157 -3.86 16.53 18.37
N LEU A 158 -3.30 17.46 19.14
CA LEU A 158 -2.66 17.13 20.40
C LEU A 158 -3.74 16.95 21.48
N MET A 159 -3.65 15.88 22.25
CA MET A 159 -4.55 15.57 23.37
C MET A 159 -3.74 15.16 24.58
N GLU A 160 -4.20 15.56 25.76
CA GLU A 160 -3.65 15.11 27.03
C GLU A 160 -4.63 14.13 27.68
N ILE A 161 -4.16 12.96 28.07
CA ILE A 161 -4.92 11.94 28.77
C ILE A 161 -4.12 11.45 29.98
N GLN A 162 -4.66 11.63 31.18
CA GLN A 162 -4.01 11.23 32.43
C GLN A 162 -2.61 11.84 32.63
N GLY A 163 -2.37 13.05 32.13
CA GLY A 163 -1.10 13.74 32.25
C GLY A 163 -0.05 13.36 31.18
N GLU A 164 -0.42 12.54 30.21
CA GLU A 164 0.42 12.17 29.09
C GLU A 164 -0.09 12.77 27.78
N GLU A 165 0.82 13.25 26.94
CA GLU A 165 0.51 13.78 25.61
C GLU A 165 0.35 12.69 24.57
N TYR A 166 -0.68 12.81 23.74
CA TYR A 166 -0.96 11.94 22.60
C TYR A 166 -1.29 12.78 21.37
N LEU A 167 -1.03 12.23 20.20
CA LEU A 167 -1.62 12.71 18.96
C LEU A 167 -2.90 11.92 18.67
N PHE A 168 -3.99 12.64 18.42
CA PHE A 168 -5.21 12.06 17.90
C PHE A 168 -5.23 12.18 16.38
N TYR A 169 -5.31 11.04 15.72
CA TYR A 169 -5.47 10.91 14.27
C TYR A 169 -6.92 10.56 13.96
N PRO A 170 -7.67 11.41 13.23
CA PRO A 170 -9.06 11.11 12.89
C PRO A 170 -9.14 9.95 11.89
N ALA A 171 -10.14 9.09 12.03
CA ALA A 171 -10.48 8.13 11.00
C ALA A 171 -10.94 8.86 9.74
N ILE A 172 -10.48 8.41 8.59
CA ILE A 172 -10.86 8.95 7.27
C ILE A 172 -11.82 7.94 6.62
N PRO A 173 -13.12 8.24 6.53
CA PRO A 173 -14.07 7.39 5.83
C PRO A 173 -13.72 7.29 4.34
N LEU A 174 -13.79 6.09 3.79
CA LEU A 174 -13.57 5.87 2.36
C LEU A 174 -14.90 5.78 1.63
N ASP A 175 -15.06 6.56 0.56
CA ASP A 175 -16.16 6.45 -0.39
C ASP A 175 -15.92 5.35 -1.41
N VAL A 176 -14.63 5.11 -1.73
CA VAL A 176 -14.20 4.09 -2.68
C VAL A 176 -12.94 3.40 -2.17
N ALA A 177 -12.86 2.09 -2.29
CA ALA A 177 -11.64 1.32 -2.14
C ALA A 177 -11.26 0.67 -3.47
N ILE A 178 -10.05 0.91 -3.94
CA ILE A 178 -9.44 0.22 -5.08
C ILE A 178 -8.42 -0.75 -4.51
N ILE A 179 -8.71 -2.04 -4.59
CA ILE A 179 -7.91 -3.12 -4.03
C ILE A 179 -7.58 -4.17 -5.08
N ARG A 180 -6.66 -5.06 -4.73
CA ARG A 180 -6.22 -6.15 -5.61
C ARG A 180 -6.14 -7.47 -4.85
N GLY A 181 -6.40 -8.56 -5.55
CA GLY A 181 -6.16 -9.93 -5.12
C GLY A 181 -5.76 -10.82 -6.28
N THR A 182 -5.64 -12.12 -6.04
CA THR A 182 -5.27 -13.10 -7.06
C THR A 182 -6.49 -13.77 -7.68
N THR A 183 -7.28 -14.46 -6.87
CA THR A 183 -8.47 -15.21 -7.31
C THR A 183 -9.70 -14.67 -6.58
N ALA A 184 -10.76 -14.41 -7.31
CA ALA A 184 -12.07 -14.17 -6.72
C ALA A 184 -13.06 -15.25 -7.17
N ASP A 185 -14.04 -15.56 -6.33
CA ASP A 185 -15.20 -16.31 -6.80
C ASP A 185 -16.34 -15.37 -7.19
N THR A 186 -17.36 -15.92 -7.85
CA THR A 186 -18.50 -15.13 -8.33
C THR A 186 -19.37 -14.54 -7.22
N GLU A 187 -19.18 -14.90 -5.96
CA GLU A 187 -19.81 -14.28 -4.78
C GLU A 187 -18.90 -13.19 -4.14
N GLY A 188 -17.72 -12.90 -4.75
CA GLY A 188 -16.81 -11.85 -4.33
C GLY A 188 -15.81 -12.23 -3.23
N TYR A 189 -15.71 -13.50 -2.83
CA TYR A 189 -14.66 -13.97 -1.93
C TYR A 189 -13.33 -13.94 -2.65
N VAL A 190 -12.31 -13.30 -2.04
CA VAL A 190 -11.00 -13.08 -2.70
C VAL A 190 -9.89 -13.74 -1.91
N SER A 191 -9.01 -14.44 -2.61
CA SER A 191 -7.72 -14.95 -2.11
C SER A 191 -6.55 -14.18 -2.74
N MET A 192 -5.37 -14.28 -2.13
CA MET A 192 -4.19 -13.48 -2.49
C MET A 192 -2.94 -14.36 -2.59
N GLU A 193 -3.10 -15.56 -3.13
CA GLU A 193 -2.05 -16.59 -3.16
C GLU A 193 -0.82 -16.22 -3.99
N ASP A 194 -1.01 -15.48 -5.09
CA ASP A 194 0.10 -15.06 -5.95
C ASP A 194 0.60 -13.64 -5.59
N GLU A 195 -0.02 -12.97 -4.63
CA GLU A 195 0.42 -11.65 -4.20
C GLU A 195 1.64 -11.74 -3.27
N VAL A 196 2.51 -10.74 -3.31
CA VAL A 196 3.71 -10.66 -2.46
C VAL A 196 3.34 -10.60 -0.97
N THR A 197 2.23 -9.93 -0.67
CA THR A 197 1.71 -9.71 0.68
C THR A 197 0.23 -9.34 0.61
N THR A 198 -0.45 -9.29 1.75
CA THR A 198 -1.85 -8.87 1.81
C THR A 198 -2.04 -7.37 2.02
N LEU A 199 -1.01 -6.67 2.48
CA LEU A 199 -1.07 -5.27 2.91
C LEU A 199 -2.35 -4.98 3.74
N ASP A 200 -2.97 -3.83 3.49
CA ASP A 200 -4.21 -3.40 4.15
C ASP A 200 -5.49 -3.73 3.36
N ALA A 201 -5.45 -4.72 2.44
CA ALA A 201 -6.56 -5.03 1.54
C ALA A 201 -7.89 -5.24 2.28
N LEU A 202 -7.89 -6.08 3.33
CA LEU A 202 -9.09 -6.33 4.13
C LEU A 202 -9.57 -5.09 4.87
N ALA A 203 -8.67 -4.38 5.54
CA ALA A 203 -9.04 -3.19 6.32
C ALA A 203 -9.58 -2.07 5.42
N MET A 204 -9.00 -1.89 4.22
CA MET A 204 -9.45 -0.92 3.23
C MET A 204 -10.83 -1.28 2.66
N ALA A 205 -11.05 -2.56 2.30
CA ALA A 205 -12.34 -3.05 1.84
C ALA A 205 -13.43 -2.86 2.92
N GLN A 206 -13.14 -3.23 4.18
CA GLN A 206 -14.07 -3.06 5.29
C GLN A 206 -14.33 -1.59 5.60
N SER A 207 -13.30 -0.73 5.55
CA SER A 207 -13.47 0.70 5.76
C SER A 207 -14.44 1.31 4.75
N ALA A 208 -14.28 1.05 3.45
CA ALA A 208 -15.20 1.54 2.44
C ALA A 208 -16.59 0.94 2.60
N HIS A 209 -16.70 -0.39 2.73
CA HIS A 209 -17.98 -1.09 2.86
C HIS A 209 -18.81 -0.59 4.07
N ASN A 210 -18.18 -0.48 5.24
CA ASN A 210 -18.86 -0.09 6.48
C ASN A 210 -19.27 1.40 6.49
N ASN A 211 -18.60 2.22 5.67
CA ASN A 211 -19.00 3.62 5.44
C ASN A 211 -20.01 3.80 4.28
N GLY A 212 -20.54 2.70 3.73
CA GLY A 212 -21.49 2.75 2.61
C GLY A 212 -20.86 3.05 1.25
N GLY A 213 -19.53 2.94 1.16
CA GLY A 213 -18.76 3.17 -0.05
C GLY A 213 -18.69 1.96 -0.97
N LEU A 214 -17.97 2.12 -2.08
CA LEU A 214 -17.81 1.18 -3.17
C LEU A 214 -16.44 0.47 -3.06
N VAL A 215 -16.41 -0.86 -3.21
CA VAL A 215 -15.17 -1.65 -3.26
C VAL A 215 -14.99 -2.26 -4.65
N ILE A 216 -13.94 -1.82 -5.36
CA ILE A 216 -13.51 -2.34 -6.65
C ILE A 216 -12.27 -3.20 -6.42
N CYS A 217 -12.37 -4.49 -6.76
CA CYS A 217 -11.27 -5.44 -6.61
C CYS A 217 -10.79 -5.94 -7.97
N GLN A 218 -9.55 -5.63 -8.33
CA GLN A 218 -8.88 -6.22 -9.48
C GLN A 218 -8.33 -7.59 -9.09
N VAL A 219 -8.57 -8.61 -9.92
CA VAL A 219 -8.08 -9.97 -9.69
C VAL A 219 -7.54 -10.57 -10.99
N GLN A 220 -6.65 -11.56 -10.87
CA GLN A 220 -6.13 -12.26 -12.04
C GLN A 220 -7.18 -13.18 -12.67
N ARG A 221 -8.04 -13.81 -11.85
CA ARG A 221 -9.03 -14.78 -12.30
C ARG A 221 -10.30 -14.80 -11.45
N VAL A 222 -11.41 -15.10 -12.11
CA VAL A 222 -12.70 -15.31 -11.45
C VAL A 222 -13.10 -16.77 -11.60
N VAL A 223 -13.42 -17.43 -10.47
CA VAL A 223 -13.80 -18.86 -10.42
C VAL A 223 -15.25 -19.05 -9.95
N ALA A 224 -15.76 -20.27 -10.02
CA ALA A 224 -17.09 -20.59 -9.56
C ALA A 224 -17.26 -20.30 -8.05
N ALA A 225 -18.48 -19.94 -7.64
CA ALA A 225 -18.81 -19.69 -6.25
C ALA A 225 -18.38 -20.83 -5.33
N ARG A 226 -17.81 -20.48 -4.17
CA ARG A 226 -17.45 -21.41 -3.08
C ARG A 226 -16.37 -22.44 -3.43
N THR A 227 -15.55 -22.17 -4.45
CA THR A 227 -14.42 -23.04 -4.81
C THR A 227 -13.13 -22.65 -4.13
N ILE A 228 -13.03 -21.44 -3.60
CA ILE A 228 -11.88 -20.99 -2.81
C ILE A 228 -11.97 -21.61 -1.40
N HIS A 229 -10.87 -22.21 -0.95
CA HIS A 229 -10.81 -22.78 0.39
C HIS A 229 -11.03 -21.66 1.45
N PRO A 230 -11.98 -21.82 2.42
CA PRO A 230 -12.37 -20.74 3.33
C PRO A 230 -11.22 -20.11 4.10
N LYS A 231 -10.19 -20.88 4.48
CA LYS A 231 -9.00 -20.37 5.19
C LYS A 231 -8.06 -19.55 4.30
N GLN A 232 -8.20 -19.62 2.97
CA GLN A 232 -7.43 -18.84 2.01
C GLN A 232 -8.11 -17.52 1.63
N VAL A 233 -9.40 -17.37 1.95
CA VAL A 233 -10.11 -16.12 1.76
C VAL A 233 -9.50 -15.02 2.62
N LYS A 234 -9.03 -13.96 1.97
CA LYS A 234 -8.47 -12.77 2.62
C LYS A 234 -9.46 -11.62 2.68
N ILE A 235 -10.37 -11.54 1.70
CA ILE A 235 -11.39 -10.50 1.64
C ILE A 235 -12.74 -11.19 1.49
N PRO A 236 -13.66 -11.00 2.46
CA PRO A 236 -14.99 -11.61 2.41
C PRO A 236 -15.84 -11.02 1.28
N GLY A 237 -16.64 -11.86 0.62
CA GLY A 237 -17.42 -11.46 -0.54
C GLY A 237 -18.43 -10.32 -0.29
N TYR A 238 -18.94 -10.19 0.94
CA TYR A 238 -19.86 -9.09 1.27
C TYR A 238 -19.19 -7.70 1.22
N CYS A 239 -17.86 -7.63 1.30
CA CYS A 239 -17.13 -6.37 1.18
C CYS A 239 -16.91 -5.93 -0.27
N VAL A 240 -17.00 -6.83 -1.26
CA VAL A 240 -16.67 -6.54 -2.66
C VAL A 240 -17.92 -6.21 -3.45
N ASP A 241 -17.91 -5.11 -4.19
CA ASP A 241 -19.04 -4.66 -5.01
C ASP A 241 -18.81 -4.89 -6.51
N ILE A 242 -17.57 -4.77 -6.97
CA ILE A 242 -17.19 -4.95 -8.39
C ILE A 242 -15.89 -5.73 -8.47
N LEU A 243 -15.86 -6.74 -9.34
CA LEU A 243 -14.65 -7.45 -9.74
C LEU A 243 -14.18 -6.96 -11.11
N VAL A 244 -12.88 -6.79 -11.26
CA VAL A 244 -12.21 -6.50 -12.53
C VAL A 244 -11.22 -7.63 -12.80
N GLU A 245 -11.52 -8.49 -13.78
CA GLU A 245 -10.65 -9.61 -14.13
C GLU A 245 -9.55 -9.18 -15.10
N VAL A 246 -8.29 -9.45 -14.73
CA VAL A 246 -7.08 -9.11 -15.49
C VAL A 246 -6.18 -10.35 -15.55
N PRO A 247 -6.37 -11.26 -16.53
CA PRO A 247 -5.68 -12.54 -16.59
C PRO A 247 -4.14 -12.42 -16.67
N ASP A 248 -3.64 -11.35 -17.26
CA ASP A 248 -2.23 -11.04 -17.42
C ASP A 248 -1.67 -10.13 -16.30
N GLN A 249 -2.34 -10.08 -15.15
CA GLN A 249 -1.91 -9.28 -13.99
C GLN A 249 -0.50 -9.71 -13.54
N PRO A 250 0.51 -8.83 -13.60
CA PRO A 250 1.84 -9.14 -13.10
C PRO A 250 1.85 -9.13 -11.57
N GLN A 251 2.71 -9.91 -10.93
CA GLN A 251 2.88 -9.89 -9.49
C GLN A 251 3.45 -8.54 -9.01
N MET A 252 4.45 -8.06 -9.73
CA MET A 252 5.04 -6.72 -9.62
C MET A 252 5.29 -6.18 -11.03
N TYR A 253 5.57 -4.89 -11.21
CA TYR A 253 5.71 -4.28 -12.55
C TYR A 253 6.68 -4.99 -13.49
N GLN A 254 7.74 -5.58 -12.99
CA GLN A 254 8.82 -6.16 -13.77
C GLN A 254 8.94 -7.68 -13.60
N ALA A 255 8.07 -8.29 -12.80
CA ALA A 255 8.17 -9.71 -12.50
C ALA A 255 6.88 -10.45 -12.88
N PRO A 256 6.97 -11.53 -13.64
CA PRO A 256 5.90 -12.51 -13.70
C PRO A 256 5.65 -13.09 -12.29
N VAL A 257 4.57 -13.84 -12.13
CA VAL A 257 4.29 -14.50 -10.85
C VAL A 257 5.43 -15.47 -10.52
N ASP A 258 6.08 -15.22 -9.39
CA ASP A 258 7.12 -16.05 -8.81
C ASP A 258 6.67 -16.53 -7.42
N ARG A 259 6.53 -17.84 -7.27
CA ARG A 259 6.05 -18.47 -6.04
C ARG A 259 7.02 -18.38 -4.87
N PHE A 260 8.28 -18.04 -5.12
CA PHE A 260 9.22 -17.70 -4.06
C PHE A 260 8.94 -16.32 -3.48
N ILE A 261 8.46 -15.39 -4.31
CA ILE A 261 8.10 -14.03 -3.88
C ILE A 261 6.75 -14.03 -3.12
N SER A 262 5.78 -14.87 -3.54
CA SER A 262 4.53 -15.03 -2.79
C SER A 262 4.68 -15.84 -1.50
N GLY A 263 5.84 -16.47 -1.28
CA GLY A 263 6.13 -17.23 -0.07
C GLY A 263 5.62 -18.68 -0.08
N ASP A 264 5.12 -19.18 -1.20
CA ASP A 264 4.69 -20.58 -1.35
C ASP A 264 5.87 -21.55 -1.25
N PHE A 265 7.01 -21.14 -1.76
CA PHE A 265 8.26 -21.88 -1.71
C PHE A 265 9.37 -21.03 -1.10
N ARG A 266 10.33 -21.69 -0.48
CA ARG A 266 11.57 -21.07 -0.07
C ARG A 266 12.65 -21.44 -1.07
N LYS A 267 13.39 -20.41 -1.53
CA LYS A 267 14.56 -20.61 -2.39
C LYS A 267 15.69 -21.20 -1.54
N ASP A 268 16.38 -22.21 -2.07
CA ASP A 268 17.64 -22.64 -1.46
C ASP A 268 18.65 -21.48 -1.54
N THR A 269 19.15 -21.11 -0.38
CA THR A 269 20.02 -19.94 -0.23
C THR A 269 21.50 -20.29 -0.36
N GLY A 270 21.82 -21.57 -0.71
CA GLY A 270 23.19 -22.05 -0.87
C GLY A 270 23.96 -21.41 -2.02
N ASP A 271 23.27 -20.97 -3.08
CA ASP A 271 23.88 -20.39 -4.29
C ASP A 271 23.69 -18.86 -4.35
N VAL A 272 24.24 -18.14 -3.39
CA VAL A 272 24.28 -16.68 -3.47
C VAL A 272 25.43 -16.24 -4.35
N THR A 273 25.16 -15.50 -5.41
CA THR A 273 26.22 -14.85 -6.21
C THR A 273 26.90 -13.79 -5.34
N PRO A 274 28.21 -13.92 -5.07
CA PRO A 274 28.93 -12.97 -4.25
C PRO A 274 28.87 -11.55 -4.85
N LEU A 275 28.75 -10.55 -3.98
CA LEU A 275 28.87 -9.16 -4.42
C LEU A 275 30.26 -8.90 -4.98
N PRO A 276 30.39 -8.16 -6.10
CA PRO A 276 31.67 -7.72 -6.57
C PRO A 276 32.35 -6.83 -5.52
N LEU A 277 33.70 -6.90 -5.43
CA LEU A 277 34.44 -6.06 -4.50
C LEU A 277 34.42 -4.61 -4.98
N ASN A 278 33.52 -3.83 -4.38
CA ASN A 278 33.35 -2.40 -4.60
C ASN A 278 32.92 -1.73 -3.29
N GLU A 279 32.65 -0.44 -3.32
CA GLU A 279 32.26 0.34 -2.14
C GLU A 279 31.01 -0.25 -1.45
N ARG A 280 30.04 -0.75 -2.21
CA ARG A 280 28.82 -1.37 -1.68
C ARG A 280 29.15 -2.59 -0.82
N LYS A 281 30.03 -3.47 -1.30
CA LYS A 281 30.46 -4.65 -0.55
C LYS A 281 31.24 -4.27 0.72
N VAL A 282 32.11 -3.27 0.65
CA VAL A 282 32.87 -2.78 1.80
C VAL A 282 31.93 -2.21 2.86
N ILE A 283 30.93 -1.41 2.47
CA ILE A 283 29.91 -0.86 3.37
C ILE A 283 29.11 -1.99 4.02
N ALA A 284 28.64 -2.95 3.23
CA ALA A 284 27.87 -4.09 3.72
C ALA A 284 28.66 -4.94 4.72
N ARG A 285 29.95 -5.20 4.45
CA ARG A 285 30.85 -5.92 5.37
C ARG A 285 31.07 -5.15 6.66
N ARG A 286 31.30 -3.85 6.56
CA ARG A 286 31.48 -3.02 7.75
C ARG A 286 30.20 -2.99 8.62
N ALA A 287 29.04 -2.87 7.99
CA ALA A 287 27.76 -2.92 8.69
C ALA A 287 27.49 -4.29 9.34
N LEU A 288 27.84 -5.39 8.67
CA LEU A 288 27.71 -6.74 9.22
C LEU A 288 28.52 -6.95 10.50
N MET A 289 29.65 -6.26 10.66
CA MET A 289 30.46 -6.35 11.90
C MET A 289 29.77 -5.77 13.14
N GLU A 290 28.68 -5.01 12.98
CA GLU A 290 27.87 -4.49 14.08
C GLU A 290 26.74 -5.45 14.48
N VAL A 291 26.50 -6.51 13.68
CA VAL A 291 25.44 -7.49 13.92
C VAL A 291 25.98 -8.63 14.78
N THR A 292 25.25 -8.97 15.83
CA THR A 292 25.60 -10.06 16.74
C THR A 292 24.65 -11.25 16.59
N PRO A 293 25.06 -12.47 16.93
CA PRO A 293 24.18 -13.63 16.92
C PRO A 293 22.92 -13.41 17.74
N GLY A 294 21.75 -13.70 17.14
CA GLY A 294 20.43 -13.50 17.75
C GLY A 294 19.80 -12.14 17.47
N ASP A 295 20.48 -11.23 16.84
CA ASP A 295 19.91 -9.93 16.48
C ASP A 295 18.79 -10.06 15.43
N VAL A 296 17.88 -9.08 15.44
CA VAL A 296 16.87 -8.89 14.41
C VAL A 296 17.18 -7.57 13.69
N GLY A 297 17.64 -7.67 12.43
CA GLY A 297 17.99 -6.51 11.61
C GLY A 297 16.89 -6.18 10.61
N ASN A 298 16.45 -4.91 10.56
CA ASN A 298 15.56 -4.44 9.51
C ASN A 298 16.38 -3.74 8.42
N VAL A 299 16.30 -4.21 7.19
CA VAL A 299 17.04 -3.64 6.06
C VAL A 299 16.10 -2.95 5.09
N GLY A 300 16.48 -1.73 4.68
CA GLY A 300 15.81 -0.99 3.63
C GLY A 300 16.37 -1.31 2.25
N VAL A 301 15.68 -0.82 1.22
CA VAL A 301 16.10 -0.96 -0.18
C VAL A 301 17.31 -0.07 -0.46
N GLY A 302 18.34 -0.62 -1.11
CA GLY A 302 19.52 0.11 -1.55
C GLY A 302 20.84 -0.50 -1.02
N ILE A 303 21.73 0.32 -0.45
CA ILE A 303 23.03 -0.18 0.05
C ILE A 303 22.86 -1.19 1.18
N ALA A 304 21.87 -1.00 2.04
CA ALA A 304 21.62 -1.83 3.21
C ALA A 304 21.29 -3.30 2.87
N ASP A 305 20.67 -3.57 1.71
CA ASP A 305 20.33 -4.94 1.30
C ASP A 305 21.55 -5.83 1.07
N GLY A 306 22.71 -5.22 0.79
CA GLY A 306 23.98 -5.93 0.66
C GLY A 306 24.41 -6.72 1.91
N ILE A 307 23.92 -6.36 3.11
CA ILE A 307 24.24 -7.06 4.37
C ILE A 307 23.81 -8.53 4.28
N GLY A 308 22.63 -8.80 3.76
CA GLY A 308 22.11 -10.17 3.63
C GLY A 308 22.96 -11.04 2.69
N ILE A 309 23.45 -10.48 1.59
CA ILE A 309 24.31 -11.18 0.64
C ILE A 309 25.67 -11.48 1.27
N VAL A 310 26.30 -10.47 1.88
CA VAL A 310 27.62 -10.62 2.52
C VAL A 310 27.56 -11.58 3.70
N ALA A 311 26.49 -11.54 4.52
CA ALA A 311 26.32 -12.47 5.63
C ALA A 311 26.33 -13.94 5.19
N ARG A 312 25.78 -14.21 4.01
CA ARG A 312 25.82 -15.57 3.41
C ARG A 312 27.17 -15.92 2.85
N GLU A 313 27.81 -14.99 2.13
CA GLU A 313 29.18 -15.19 1.64
C GLU A 313 30.15 -15.56 2.78
N GLU A 314 29.93 -15.00 3.97
CA GLU A 314 30.75 -15.21 5.16
C GLU A 314 30.24 -16.37 6.05
N GLY A 315 29.13 -17.02 5.67
CA GLY A 315 28.59 -18.19 6.39
C GLY A 315 27.94 -17.84 7.74
N VAL A 316 27.57 -16.58 7.97
CA VAL A 316 26.96 -16.11 9.22
C VAL A 316 25.47 -15.73 9.09
N GLY A 317 24.88 -15.92 7.91
CA GLY A 317 23.50 -15.51 7.62
C GLY A 317 22.43 -16.16 8.50
N GLU A 318 22.70 -17.35 9.03
CA GLU A 318 21.78 -18.06 9.93
C GLU A 318 21.92 -17.63 11.42
N GLN A 319 22.87 -16.76 11.74
CA GLN A 319 23.11 -16.35 13.13
C GLN A 319 22.19 -15.23 13.59
N PHE A 320 21.49 -14.56 12.68
CA PHE A 320 20.57 -13.48 12.97
C PHE A 320 19.38 -13.48 12.00
N THR A 321 18.32 -12.74 12.33
CA THR A 321 17.12 -12.66 11.50
C THR A 321 17.08 -11.35 10.74
N LEU A 322 17.05 -11.41 9.41
CA LEU A 322 16.76 -10.24 8.59
C LEU A 322 15.25 -10.05 8.39
N THR A 323 14.82 -8.82 8.50
CA THR A 323 13.50 -8.37 8.06
C THR A 323 13.65 -7.29 7.02
N VAL A 324 12.74 -7.22 6.09
CA VAL A 324 12.71 -6.16 5.07
C VAL A 324 11.63 -5.15 5.45
N GLU A 325 11.86 -3.85 5.18
CA GLU A 325 10.93 -2.76 5.53
C GLU A 325 9.50 -2.98 5.02
N THR A 326 9.33 -3.72 3.92
CA THR A 326 8.03 -4.08 3.33
C THR A 326 7.29 -5.21 4.05
N GLY A 327 7.91 -5.83 5.08
CA GLY A 327 7.28 -6.81 5.96
C GLY A 327 7.80 -8.24 5.95
N PRO A 328 8.48 -8.78 4.91
CA PRO A 328 9.04 -10.13 4.95
C PRO A 328 10.02 -10.33 6.11
N ILE A 329 9.97 -11.51 6.73
CA ILE A 329 10.82 -11.91 7.85
C ILE A 329 11.58 -13.18 7.48
N GLY A 330 12.89 -13.21 7.71
CA GLY A 330 13.74 -14.36 7.45
C GLY A 330 14.01 -14.62 5.95
N GLY A 331 13.77 -13.64 5.11
CA GLY A 331 14.03 -13.71 3.67
C GLY A 331 15.48 -13.42 3.31
N ALA A 332 15.81 -13.71 2.04
CA ALA A 332 17.05 -13.29 1.41
C ALA A 332 16.81 -12.03 0.59
N THR A 333 17.66 -11.04 0.76
CA THR A 333 17.75 -9.95 -0.21
C THR A 333 18.38 -10.48 -1.50
N ALA A 334 17.75 -10.21 -2.65
CA ALA A 334 18.22 -10.66 -3.96
C ALA A 334 19.13 -9.60 -4.61
#